data_2dac9ba6dabb1cd44abfa1895a71a7af
#
_entry.id   2dac9ba6dabb1cd44abfa1895a71a7af
#
_cell.length_a   1.000
_cell.length_b   1.000
_cell.length_c   1.000
_cell.angle_alpha   90.00
_cell.angle_beta   90.00
_cell.angle_gamma   90.00
#
_symmetry.space_group_name_H-M   'P 1'
#
loop_
_entity.id
_entity.type
_entity.pdbx_description
1 polymer ?
#
loop_
_entity_poly.entity_id
_entity_poly.type
_entity_poly.pdbx_seq_one_letter_code
_entity_poly.pdbx_strand_id
1 'polypeptide(L)'
;MRHRLFIPAATALLFALAACTQDELAGDNRLPEGEYPVVIRATGLSVEATPLAAPSTRASVDGDWQGITSVALKMGDAVKEYTVTASTDFKSATLSRENDPHYWTSRDPITVSAWLPFDNADITQMPAVKVAEDQSKLADFQNSDFISAENRKVEFNNPTLEFTHRTARVTIELKPGTGFTSVAGATVSLVSLSADNGNPTAIKTYNASGNTYEALTAPQTVAAGKPFVKVELGGGTFYFRPQNNVVLEAGSRYKYTVKVNTTGLTLEGCTIGNWADGGGESGEAEDLGYIYDSNTKTYTVYNANGLMNVAELVNGGKTDINITLDKNIDLTGKVWTPIGTDYDNSYTGTFDGGGHTITGLTVTTNDEYAGLFGWLNRAGTVKNVVMEGVQITSNQIYGGSIGGVVGYSWGTIENCSVSGSVSGTVYVGGVVGAQIDGSITGCSSSATVKGTVDVGGVAGQTIFGATLTACYATGNVTIEINPAKNIAGGSLVGMNAGSSLLACYATGNVTSTGSSTGYVHIGGFLGDNYITVTACYWKNNHEQGIGYNRESTGATKVDGFVVTWQKAVDAMNTALQNAGSEWRYELKGALPTLRKQ
;
A
#
# COMPACT_ATOMS: atom_id res chain seq x y z
N MET A 1 -5.73 -38.65 -74.57
CA MET A 1 -5.14 -37.64 -73.68
C MET A 1 -5.06 -38.26 -72.32
N ARG A 2 -3.86 -38.58 -71.86
CA ARG A 2 -3.62 -39.24 -70.55
C ARG A 2 -3.34 -38.17 -69.50
N HIS A 3 -4.23 -38.01 -68.51
CA HIS A 3 -3.96 -37.22 -67.33
C HIS A 3 -3.09 -38.05 -66.40
N ARG A 4 -1.87 -37.55 -66.09
CA ARG A 4 -1.01 -38.06 -65.02
C ARG A 4 -1.43 -37.38 -63.73
N LEU A 5 -1.91 -38.16 -62.76
CA LEU A 5 -2.03 -37.74 -61.40
C LEU A 5 -0.61 -37.68 -60.78
N PHE A 6 -0.22 -36.52 -60.28
CA PHE A 6 0.90 -36.40 -59.34
C PHE A 6 0.37 -36.65 -57.94
N ILE A 7 0.85 -37.71 -57.31
CA ILE A 7 0.69 -37.96 -55.88
C ILE A 7 1.93 -37.37 -55.23
N PRO A 8 1.83 -36.50 -54.18
CA PRO A 8 3.01 -35.97 -53.53
C PRO A 8 3.71 -37.07 -52.73
N ALA A 9 5.02 -37.15 -52.89
CA ALA A 9 5.90 -38.17 -52.37
C ALA A 9 6.17 -38.10 -50.82
N ALA A 10 5.37 -37.38 -50.09
CA ALA A 10 5.58 -37.17 -48.66
C ALA A 10 5.10 -38.30 -47.72
N THR A 11 4.35 -39.28 -48.27
CA THR A 11 3.77 -40.35 -47.44
C THR A 11 4.52 -41.69 -47.53
N ALA A 12 5.56 -41.78 -48.32
CA ALA A 12 6.25 -43.05 -48.58
C ALA A 12 7.49 -43.32 -47.69
N LEU A 13 7.98 -42.29 -46.92
CA LEU A 13 9.22 -42.44 -46.14
C LEU A 13 9.01 -43.03 -44.73
N LEU A 14 7.79 -43.10 -44.24
CA LEU A 14 7.48 -43.65 -42.91
C LEU A 14 7.30 -45.16 -42.84
N PHE A 15 7.27 -45.87 -43.97
CA PHE A 15 7.07 -47.32 -44.01
C PHE A 15 8.32 -48.12 -44.45
N ALA A 16 9.44 -47.50 -44.73
CA ALA A 16 10.67 -48.19 -45.11
C ALA A 16 11.54 -48.69 -43.94
N LEU A 17 11.17 -48.42 -42.70
CA LEU A 17 11.93 -48.88 -41.54
C LEU A 17 11.41 -50.19 -40.92
N ALA A 18 10.40 -50.84 -41.51
CA ALA A 18 9.82 -52.07 -40.95
C ALA A 18 10.22 -53.36 -41.66
N ALA A 19 11.21 -53.34 -42.56
CA ALA A 19 11.68 -54.54 -43.23
C ALA A 19 13.19 -54.53 -43.40
N CYS A 20 13.91 -54.70 -42.31
CA CYS A 20 15.26 -55.28 -42.35
C CYS A 20 15.30 -56.40 -41.36
N THR A 21 15.44 -57.60 -41.89
CA THR A 21 15.70 -58.88 -41.28
C THR A 21 16.78 -58.77 -40.23
N GLN A 22 16.57 -59.52 -39.11
CA GLN A 22 17.61 -59.84 -38.14
C GLN A 22 18.84 -60.37 -38.88
N ASP A 23 19.92 -59.63 -38.74
CA ASP A 23 21.26 -60.16 -38.89
C ASP A 23 22.06 -59.75 -37.66
N GLU A 24 22.40 -60.76 -36.89
CA GLU A 24 23.15 -60.62 -35.66
C GLU A 24 24.59 -60.19 -35.95
N LEU A 25 24.90 -58.91 -35.64
CA LEU A 25 26.24 -58.51 -35.30
C LEU A 25 26.16 -57.62 -34.06
N ALA A 26 26.20 -58.24 -32.89
CA ALA A 26 26.36 -57.55 -31.64
C ALA A 26 27.69 -56.74 -31.67
N GLY A 27 27.60 -55.40 -31.72
CA GLY A 27 28.74 -54.51 -31.46
C GLY A 27 29.05 -53.44 -32.49
N ASP A 28 28.41 -53.38 -33.64
CA ASP A 28 28.68 -52.32 -34.63
C ASP A 28 27.58 -51.22 -34.62
N ASN A 29 27.85 -50.10 -33.97
CA ASN A 29 26.96 -48.92 -33.97
C ASN A 29 27.00 -48.14 -35.28
N ARG A 30 27.64 -48.66 -36.35
CA ARG A 30 27.73 -47.96 -37.64
C ARG A 30 26.40 -48.01 -38.40
N LEU A 31 26.09 -46.90 -39.03
CA LEU A 31 24.97 -46.80 -39.94
C LEU A 31 25.40 -47.36 -41.31
N PRO A 32 24.51 -48.07 -42.07
CA PRO A 32 24.75 -48.40 -43.45
C PRO A 32 25.05 -47.17 -44.31
N GLU A 33 25.60 -47.36 -45.53
CA GLU A 33 25.82 -46.24 -46.44
C GLU A 33 24.50 -45.54 -46.72
N GLY A 34 24.43 -44.23 -46.45
CA GLY A 34 23.25 -43.40 -46.66
C GLY A 34 23.23 -42.18 -45.78
N GLU A 35 22.34 -41.23 -46.09
CA GLU A 35 22.08 -40.07 -45.27
C GLU A 35 20.90 -40.35 -44.33
N TYR A 36 21.11 -40.16 -43.03
CA TYR A 36 20.08 -40.36 -41.99
C TYR A 36 19.73 -39.04 -41.34
N PRO A 37 18.76 -38.27 -41.89
CA PRO A 37 18.35 -37.00 -41.31
C PRO A 37 17.76 -37.18 -39.92
N VAL A 38 18.07 -36.28 -39.01
CA VAL A 38 17.50 -36.26 -37.66
C VAL A 38 16.05 -35.78 -37.76
N VAL A 39 15.11 -36.66 -37.42
CA VAL A 39 13.68 -36.38 -37.29
C VAL A 39 13.29 -36.77 -35.86
N ILE A 40 12.69 -35.87 -35.12
CA ILE A 40 12.43 -36.04 -33.70
C ILE A 40 10.95 -35.95 -33.39
N ARG A 41 10.43 -36.84 -32.55
CA ARG A 41 9.11 -36.71 -31.97
C ARG A 41 9.19 -35.81 -30.75
N ALA A 42 8.55 -34.66 -30.75
CA ALA A 42 8.44 -33.74 -29.63
C ALA A 42 7.22 -34.09 -28.77
N THR A 43 7.40 -34.09 -27.44
CA THR A 43 6.37 -34.37 -26.43
C THR A 43 6.54 -33.43 -25.22
N GLY A 44 5.80 -33.65 -24.16
CA GLY A 44 6.03 -33.03 -22.84
C GLY A 44 5.29 -31.71 -22.57
N LEU A 45 4.58 -31.14 -23.53
CA LEU A 45 3.75 -29.95 -23.29
C LEU A 45 2.37 -30.31 -22.71
N SER A 46 1.85 -31.53 -23.05
CA SER A 46 0.51 -31.94 -22.65
C SER A 46 0.52 -32.57 -21.27
N VAL A 47 -0.32 -32.06 -20.42
CA VAL A 47 -0.79 -32.74 -19.22
C VAL A 47 -2.29 -32.83 -19.29
N GLU A 48 -2.86 -33.91 -18.77
CA GLU A 48 -4.30 -34.12 -18.73
C GLU A 48 -4.99 -32.98 -17.98
N ALA A 49 -5.41 -31.94 -18.69
CA ALA A 49 -6.21 -30.85 -18.15
C ALA A 49 -7.65 -31.03 -18.59
N THR A 50 -8.58 -30.92 -17.67
CA THR A 50 -9.99 -30.72 -17.98
C THR A 50 -10.14 -29.52 -18.91
N PRO A 51 -10.91 -29.64 -20.01
CA PRO A 51 -11.01 -28.57 -21.00
C PRO A 51 -11.74 -27.38 -20.41
N LEU A 52 -11.04 -26.24 -20.29
CA LEU A 52 -11.70 -24.94 -20.24
C LEU A 52 -11.91 -24.47 -21.68
N ALA A 53 -13.17 -24.26 -22.03
CA ALA A 53 -13.66 -24.04 -23.37
C ALA A 53 -13.09 -22.80 -24.04
N ALA A 54 -12.42 -22.95 -25.15
CA ALA A 54 -12.49 -22.29 -26.46
C ALA A 54 -11.22 -22.60 -27.26
N PRO A 55 -11.26 -22.87 -28.57
CA PRO A 55 -10.07 -23.21 -29.33
C PRO A 55 -9.16 -22.00 -29.49
N SER A 56 -7.94 -22.09 -28.98
CA SER A 56 -6.91 -21.11 -29.27
C SER A 56 -6.17 -21.46 -30.55
N THR A 57 -5.67 -20.46 -31.26
CA THR A 57 -4.96 -20.65 -32.53
C THR A 57 -3.46 -20.97 -32.34
N ARG A 58 -2.96 -20.92 -31.08
CA ARG A 58 -1.61 -21.30 -30.68
C ARG A 58 -1.65 -21.74 -29.21
N ALA A 59 -1.29 -22.96 -28.93
CA ALA A 59 -1.70 -23.62 -27.72
C ALA A 59 -0.56 -24.20 -26.87
N SER A 60 0.73 -23.78 -27.06
CA SER A 60 1.79 -24.17 -26.12
C SER A 60 1.43 -23.82 -24.68
N VAL A 61 0.86 -22.63 -24.45
CA VAL A 61 0.36 -22.20 -23.13
C VAL A 61 -0.75 -23.11 -22.56
N ASP A 62 -1.47 -23.83 -23.41
CA ASP A 62 -2.53 -24.76 -23.01
C ASP A 62 -2.05 -26.22 -23.01
N GLY A 63 -0.74 -26.44 -23.21
CA GLY A 63 -0.09 -27.72 -23.10
C GLY A 63 -0.15 -28.57 -24.38
N ASP A 64 -0.32 -27.96 -25.54
CA ASP A 64 -0.35 -28.67 -26.82
C ASP A 64 0.52 -28.02 -27.91
N TRP A 65 0.63 -28.70 -29.07
CA TRP A 65 1.46 -28.30 -30.20
C TRP A 65 0.72 -27.52 -31.28
N GLN A 66 -0.55 -27.15 -31.06
CA GLN A 66 -1.35 -26.45 -32.06
C GLN A 66 -0.74 -25.07 -32.33
N GLY A 67 -0.56 -24.75 -33.63
CA GLY A 67 -0.07 -23.44 -34.06
C GLY A 67 1.43 -23.18 -33.87
N ILE A 68 2.19 -24.10 -33.29
CA ILE A 68 3.66 -24.05 -33.28
C ILE A 68 4.14 -24.54 -34.66
N THR A 69 4.87 -23.71 -35.39
CA THR A 69 5.29 -24.00 -36.79
C THR A 69 6.78 -24.32 -36.88
N SER A 70 7.61 -23.85 -35.98
CA SER A 70 9.06 -24.11 -35.98
C SER A 70 9.67 -24.03 -34.59
N VAL A 71 10.82 -24.68 -34.42
CA VAL A 71 11.69 -24.62 -33.22
C VAL A 71 13.14 -24.54 -33.66
N ALA A 72 13.99 -23.93 -32.84
CA ALA A 72 15.44 -24.06 -32.96
C ALA A 72 15.86 -25.45 -32.45
N LEU A 73 16.72 -26.17 -33.19
CA LEU A 73 17.32 -27.43 -32.78
C LEU A 73 18.85 -27.33 -32.89
N LYS A 74 19.52 -27.52 -31.75
CA LYS A 74 21.00 -27.53 -31.63
C LYS A 74 21.49 -28.97 -31.52
N MET A 75 22.48 -29.32 -32.34
CA MET A 75 23.27 -30.55 -32.22
C MET A 75 24.76 -30.20 -32.41
N GLY A 76 25.58 -30.49 -31.42
CA GLY A 76 26.95 -29.96 -31.35
C GLY A 76 26.94 -28.43 -31.29
N ASP A 77 27.72 -27.79 -32.15
CA ASP A 77 27.80 -26.31 -32.25
C ASP A 77 26.81 -25.74 -33.27
N ALA A 78 26.17 -26.56 -34.08
CA ALA A 78 25.25 -26.13 -35.12
C ALA A 78 23.81 -26.02 -34.60
N VAL A 79 23.16 -24.90 -34.88
CA VAL A 79 21.73 -24.67 -34.61
C VAL A 79 21.01 -24.50 -35.93
N LYS A 80 19.89 -25.21 -36.08
CA LYS A 80 19.07 -25.14 -37.28
C LYS A 80 17.60 -25.01 -36.92
N GLU A 81 16.84 -24.29 -37.74
CA GLU A 81 15.39 -24.20 -37.60
C GLU A 81 14.74 -25.48 -38.12
N TYR A 82 13.91 -26.10 -37.30
CA TYR A 82 13.16 -27.30 -37.63
C TYR A 82 11.66 -26.95 -37.73
N THR A 83 11.02 -27.44 -38.77
CA THR A 83 9.56 -27.36 -38.97
C THR A 83 8.87 -28.26 -37.96
N VAL A 84 7.82 -27.77 -37.34
CA VAL A 84 6.96 -28.50 -36.42
C VAL A 84 5.69 -28.92 -37.13
N THR A 85 5.42 -30.23 -37.16
CA THR A 85 4.16 -30.81 -37.65
C THR A 85 3.45 -31.47 -36.49
N ALA A 86 2.41 -30.82 -35.96
CA ALA A 86 1.65 -31.33 -34.81
C ALA A 86 0.87 -32.60 -35.19
N SER A 87 0.71 -33.51 -34.23
CA SER A 87 -0.19 -34.66 -34.35
C SER A 87 -1.66 -34.21 -34.42
N THR A 88 -2.56 -35.09 -34.83
CA THR A 88 -3.99 -34.76 -34.95
C THR A 88 -4.67 -34.44 -33.61
N ASP A 89 -4.14 -34.93 -32.53
CA ASP A 89 -4.58 -34.66 -31.16
C ASP A 89 -3.78 -33.53 -30.47
N PHE A 90 -2.82 -32.95 -31.19
CA PHE A 90 -1.89 -31.89 -30.72
C PHE A 90 -1.02 -32.26 -29.51
N LYS A 91 -1.03 -33.50 -29.01
CA LYS A 91 -0.27 -33.94 -27.83
C LYS A 91 1.20 -34.20 -28.12
N SER A 92 1.55 -34.31 -29.37
CA SER A 92 2.92 -34.47 -29.85
C SER A 92 3.12 -33.76 -31.18
N ALA A 93 4.38 -33.62 -31.59
CA ALA A 93 4.71 -33.09 -32.90
C ALA A 93 5.91 -33.83 -33.50
N THR A 94 6.08 -33.72 -34.81
CA THR A 94 7.29 -34.14 -35.51
C THR A 94 8.13 -32.93 -35.84
N LEU A 95 9.38 -32.95 -35.46
CA LEU A 95 10.39 -31.95 -35.80
C LEU A 95 11.19 -32.48 -37.01
N SER A 96 11.12 -31.80 -38.15
CA SER A 96 11.83 -32.19 -39.34
C SER A 96 12.38 -30.99 -40.12
N ARG A 97 13.40 -31.22 -40.95
CA ARG A 97 13.98 -30.22 -41.83
C ARG A 97 14.37 -30.87 -43.14
N GLU A 98 13.83 -30.34 -44.26
CA GLU A 98 14.07 -30.90 -45.57
C GLU A 98 15.42 -30.53 -46.15
N ASN A 99 15.82 -29.27 -46.01
CA ASN A 99 17.07 -28.76 -46.56
C ASN A 99 18.13 -28.62 -45.50
N ASP A 100 19.28 -29.29 -45.66
CA ASP A 100 20.39 -29.26 -44.73
C ASP A 100 19.99 -29.61 -43.29
N PRO A 101 19.40 -30.81 -43.02
CA PRO A 101 19.11 -31.23 -41.64
C PRO A 101 20.40 -31.54 -40.85
N HIS A 102 20.26 -31.83 -39.54
CA HIS A 102 21.27 -32.57 -38.81
C HIS A 102 21.20 -34.04 -39.26
N TYR A 103 22.33 -34.76 -39.16
CA TYR A 103 22.40 -36.18 -39.57
C TYR A 103 22.90 -37.03 -38.45
N TRP A 104 22.35 -38.22 -38.35
CA TRP A 104 22.92 -39.26 -37.52
C TRP A 104 24.22 -39.79 -38.12
N THR A 105 25.30 -39.83 -37.30
CA THR A 105 26.60 -40.37 -37.74
C THR A 105 26.85 -41.77 -37.23
N SER A 106 26.07 -42.21 -36.26
CA SER A 106 26.06 -43.60 -35.70
C SER A 106 24.68 -43.86 -35.11
N ARG A 107 24.49 -45.08 -34.59
CA ARG A 107 23.29 -45.45 -33.80
C ARG A 107 23.40 -45.03 -32.33
N ASP A 108 24.50 -44.42 -31.92
CA ASP A 108 24.64 -43.92 -30.57
C ASP A 108 23.68 -42.76 -30.30
N PRO A 109 23.25 -42.60 -29.03
CA PRO A 109 22.42 -41.46 -28.66
C PRO A 109 23.12 -40.15 -28.96
N ILE A 110 22.41 -39.20 -29.58
CA ILE A 110 22.86 -37.83 -29.78
C ILE A 110 22.37 -36.92 -28.65
N THR A 111 23.15 -35.87 -28.35
CA THR A 111 22.73 -34.85 -27.39
C THR A 111 22.22 -33.63 -28.18
N VAL A 112 21.00 -33.22 -27.89
CA VAL A 112 20.36 -32.10 -28.55
C VAL A 112 19.76 -31.11 -27.55
N SER A 113 19.63 -29.87 -27.97
CA SER A 113 18.80 -28.87 -27.29
C SER A 113 17.86 -28.26 -28.32
N ALA A 114 16.63 -27.97 -27.88
CA ALA A 114 15.65 -27.29 -28.72
C ALA A 114 14.87 -26.26 -27.91
N TRP A 115 14.42 -25.18 -28.57
CA TRP A 115 13.72 -24.08 -27.89
C TRP A 115 12.81 -23.26 -28.82
N LEU A 116 11.84 -22.58 -28.22
CA LEU A 116 10.97 -21.56 -28.80
C LEU A 116 10.59 -20.58 -27.68
N PRO A 117 10.58 -19.24 -27.89
CA PRO A 117 10.90 -18.54 -29.14
C PRO A 117 12.39 -18.49 -29.46
N PHE A 118 12.70 -18.10 -30.68
CA PHE A 118 14.06 -17.79 -31.12
C PHE A 118 14.04 -16.53 -32.00
N ASP A 119 15.18 -15.84 -32.08
CA ASP A 119 15.35 -14.71 -32.97
C ASP A 119 15.72 -15.23 -34.37
N ASN A 120 14.96 -14.88 -35.40
CA ASN A 120 15.25 -15.26 -36.79
C ASN A 120 16.55 -14.64 -37.31
N ALA A 121 17.05 -13.55 -36.69
CA ALA A 121 18.31 -12.94 -37.02
C ALA A 121 19.51 -13.64 -36.36
N ASP A 122 19.33 -14.26 -35.21
CA ASP A 122 20.34 -15.04 -34.48
C ASP A 122 19.72 -16.25 -33.80
N ILE A 123 19.62 -17.35 -34.55
CA ILE A 123 19.11 -18.64 -34.03
C ILE A 123 20.19 -19.41 -33.23
N THR A 124 21.44 -18.97 -33.25
CA THR A 124 22.60 -19.77 -32.77
C THR A 124 22.64 -19.95 -31.24
N GLN A 125 21.92 -19.09 -30.51
CA GLN A 125 21.86 -19.14 -29.04
C GLN A 125 20.42 -19.13 -28.57
N MET A 126 20.14 -19.92 -27.51
CA MET A 126 18.89 -19.86 -26.80
C MET A 126 18.81 -18.53 -26.03
N PRO A 127 17.80 -17.70 -26.26
CA PRO A 127 17.67 -16.42 -25.57
C PRO A 127 17.32 -16.63 -24.10
N ALA A 128 17.50 -15.57 -23.29
CA ALA A 128 16.94 -15.53 -21.94
C ALA A 128 15.40 -15.51 -22.00
N VAL A 129 14.77 -16.08 -20.98
CA VAL A 129 13.30 -16.06 -20.87
C VAL A 129 12.84 -14.61 -20.74
N LYS A 130 12.01 -14.17 -21.66
CA LYS A 130 11.45 -12.82 -21.71
C LYS A 130 9.97 -12.87 -22.10
N VAL A 131 9.15 -12.07 -21.43
CA VAL A 131 7.72 -11.97 -21.69
C VAL A 131 7.33 -10.55 -22.11
N ALA A 132 6.17 -10.42 -22.77
CA ALA A 132 5.64 -9.13 -23.17
C ALA A 132 5.11 -8.34 -21.95
N GLU A 133 5.26 -7.02 -21.97
CA GLU A 133 4.70 -6.07 -21.00
C GLU A 133 3.16 -6.02 -21.08
N ASP A 134 2.65 -6.00 -22.28
CA ASP A 134 1.21 -6.00 -22.54
C ASP A 134 0.82 -7.36 -23.13
N GLN A 135 0.26 -8.21 -22.29
CA GLN A 135 -0.27 -9.52 -22.66
C GLN A 135 -1.80 -9.48 -22.77
N SER A 136 -2.43 -8.29 -22.85
CA SER A 136 -3.89 -8.15 -22.91
C SER A 136 -4.54 -8.77 -24.15
N LYS A 137 -3.75 -8.98 -25.21
CA LYS A 137 -4.17 -9.71 -26.39
C LYS A 137 -3.72 -11.17 -26.32
N LEU A 138 -4.57 -12.07 -26.80
CA LEU A 138 -4.27 -13.51 -26.83
C LEU A 138 -2.93 -13.84 -27.49
N ALA A 139 -2.63 -13.17 -28.62
CA ALA A 139 -1.39 -13.42 -29.36
C ALA A 139 -0.14 -13.02 -28.54
N ASP A 140 -0.19 -11.89 -27.83
CA ASP A 140 0.93 -11.41 -27.02
C ASP A 140 1.14 -12.29 -25.77
N PHE A 141 0.04 -12.73 -25.15
CA PHE A 141 0.05 -13.73 -24.08
C PHE A 141 0.68 -15.05 -24.55
N GLN A 142 0.21 -15.62 -25.68
CA GLN A 142 0.72 -16.88 -26.22
C GLN A 142 2.18 -16.77 -26.67
N ASN A 143 2.58 -15.63 -27.28
CA ASN A 143 3.95 -15.39 -27.72
C ASN A 143 4.93 -15.19 -26.56
N SER A 144 4.44 -14.94 -25.35
CA SER A 144 5.25 -14.85 -24.14
C SER A 144 5.65 -16.22 -23.57
N ASP A 145 5.09 -17.32 -24.09
CA ASP A 145 5.47 -18.65 -23.63
C ASP A 145 6.84 -19.06 -24.17
N PHE A 146 7.67 -19.58 -23.29
CA PHE A 146 8.99 -20.09 -23.59
C PHE A 146 9.05 -21.58 -23.25
N ILE A 147 9.28 -22.40 -24.26
CA ILE A 147 9.44 -23.85 -24.12
C ILE A 147 10.84 -24.28 -24.54
N SER A 148 11.42 -25.24 -23.84
CA SER A 148 12.72 -25.80 -24.21
C SER A 148 12.87 -27.26 -23.79
N ALA A 149 13.84 -27.90 -24.44
CA ALA A 149 14.44 -29.18 -24.05
C ALA A 149 15.95 -29.01 -24.15
N GLU A 150 16.65 -29.03 -23.00
CA GLU A 150 18.07 -28.69 -22.97
C GLU A 150 18.95 -29.90 -22.68
N ASN A 151 20.00 -30.08 -23.50
CA ASN A 151 21.03 -31.14 -23.33
C ASN A 151 20.42 -32.52 -23.12
N ARG A 152 19.38 -32.85 -23.91
CA ARG A 152 18.71 -34.15 -23.82
C ARG A 152 19.34 -35.20 -24.74
N LYS A 153 19.47 -36.42 -24.24
CA LYS A 153 19.85 -37.57 -25.07
C LYS A 153 18.65 -38.05 -25.87
N VAL A 154 18.85 -38.24 -27.15
CA VAL A 154 17.85 -38.75 -28.08
C VAL A 154 18.40 -40.05 -28.71
N GLU A 155 17.62 -41.11 -28.62
CA GLU A 155 18.00 -42.43 -29.10
C GLU A 155 17.67 -42.58 -30.60
N PHE A 156 18.54 -43.21 -31.36
CA PHE A 156 18.34 -43.42 -32.81
C PHE A 156 17.03 -44.19 -33.12
N ASN A 157 16.76 -45.27 -32.36
CA ASN A 157 15.60 -46.13 -32.56
C ASN A 157 14.28 -45.55 -32.03
N ASN A 158 14.34 -44.54 -31.15
CA ASN A 158 13.19 -43.87 -30.57
C ASN A 158 13.51 -42.37 -30.38
N PRO A 159 13.59 -41.59 -31.47
CA PRO A 159 14.00 -40.19 -31.42
C PRO A 159 12.91 -39.30 -30.82
N THR A 160 12.83 -39.29 -29.47
CA THR A 160 11.85 -38.53 -28.71
C THR A 160 12.53 -37.47 -27.88
N LEU A 161 11.95 -36.22 -27.86
CA LEU A 161 12.44 -35.08 -27.10
C LEU A 161 11.28 -34.48 -26.29
N GLU A 162 11.45 -34.42 -24.99
CA GLU A 162 10.47 -33.87 -24.08
C GLU A 162 10.76 -32.39 -23.81
N PHE A 163 9.79 -31.51 -24.10
CA PHE A 163 9.84 -30.08 -23.84
C PHE A 163 9.19 -29.73 -22.52
N THR A 164 9.68 -28.68 -21.89
CA THR A 164 9.12 -28.10 -20.67
C THR A 164 8.96 -26.60 -20.82
N HIS A 165 7.97 -26.04 -20.12
CA HIS A 165 7.80 -24.59 -20.05
C HIS A 165 8.91 -23.97 -19.19
N ARG A 166 9.42 -22.82 -19.62
CA ARG A 166 10.43 -22.02 -18.91
C ARG A 166 9.82 -20.80 -18.27
N THR A 167 8.57 -20.48 -18.56
CA THR A 167 7.78 -19.43 -17.93
C THR A 167 6.97 -20.00 -16.76
N ALA A 168 6.52 -19.11 -15.87
CA ALA A 168 5.48 -19.38 -14.89
C ALA A 168 4.15 -18.79 -15.39
N ARG A 169 3.03 -19.48 -15.19
CA ARG A 169 1.69 -19.00 -15.55
C ARG A 169 0.95 -18.57 -14.30
N VAL A 170 0.48 -17.32 -14.28
CA VAL A 170 -0.30 -16.75 -13.17
C VAL A 170 -1.73 -16.49 -13.65
N THR A 171 -2.69 -17.08 -12.95
CA THR A 171 -4.12 -16.90 -13.19
C THR A 171 -4.75 -16.16 -12.02
N ILE A 172 -5.44 -15.07 -12.27
CA ILE A 172 -6.18 -14.28 -11.27
C ILE A 172 -7.67 -14.42 -11.55
N GLU A 173 -8.41 -15.02 -10.63
CA GLU A 173 -9.86 -15.09 -10.66
C GLU A 173 -10.44 -14.02 -9.74
N LEU A 174 -11.14 -13.03 -10.31
CA LEU A 174 -11.76 -11.96 -9.52
C LEU A 174 -13.17 -12.35 -9.07
N LYS A 175 -13.49 -12.04 -7.82
CA LYS A 175 -14.85 -12.12 -7.28
C LYS A 175 -15.32 -10.77 -6.76
N PRO A 176 -16.60 -10.41 -6.93
CA PRO A 176 -17.14 -9.22 -6.31
C PRO A 176 -17.22 -9.39 -4.79
N GLY A 177 -16.85 -8.34 -4.07
CA GLY A 177 -16.91 -8.26 -2.62
C GLY A 177 -17.77 -7.09 -2.16
N THR A 178 -17.53 -6.61 -0.95
CA THR A 178 -18.31 -5.51 -0.36
C THR A 178 -18.23 -4.25 -1.23
N GLY A 179 -19.39 -3.73 -1.62
CA GLY A 179 -19.52 -2.52 -2.42
C GLY A 179 -19.42 -2.72 -3.94
N PHE A 180 -19.13 -3.93 -4.41
CA PHE A 180 -19.21 -4.28 -5.82
C PHE A 180 -20.24 -5.39 -6.06
N THR A 181 -21.11 -5.20 -7.05
CA THR A 181 -22.04 -6.23 -7.52
C THR A 181 -21.47 -7.04 -8.69
N SER A 182 -20.41 -6.54 -9.31
CA SER A 182 -19.74 -7.17 -10.45
C SER A 182 -18.28 -6.70 -10.52
N VAL A 183 -17.40 -7.53 -11.04
CA VAL A 183 -16.01 -7.21 -11.39
C VAL A 183 -15.79 -7.07 -12.91
N ALA A 184 -16.88 -7.05 -13.68
CA ALA A 184 -16.82 -6.83 -15.11
C ALA A 184 -16.20 -5.46 -15.44
N GLY A 185 -15.31 -5.43 -16.45
CA GLY A 185 -14.59 -4.23 -16.83
C GLY A 185 -13.36 -3.92 -15.99
N ALA A 186 -12.97 -4.82 -15.08
CA ALA A 186 -11.70 -4.69 -14.37
C ALA A 186 -10.50 -4.79 -15.33
N THR A 187 -9.45 -4.06 -15.03
CA THR A 187 -8.12 -4.25 -15.62
C THR A 187 -7.21 -4.84 -14.55
N VAL A 188 -6.52 -5.93 -14.89
CA VAL A 188 -5.62 -6.63 -13.98
C VAL A 188 -4.19 -6.57 -14.51
N SER A 189 -3.23 -6.33 -13.62
CA SER A 189 -1.81 -6.37 -13.95
C SER A 189 -1.03 -7.07 -12.83
N LEU A 190 0.02 -7.81 -13.20
CA LEU A 190 1.04 -8.25 -12.27
C LEU A 190 2.08 -7.14 -12.14
N VAL A 191 2.49 -6.80 -10.91
CA VAL A 191 3.40 -5.68 -10.63
C VAL A 191 4.54 -6.11 -9.71
N SER A 192 5.53 -5.24 -9.53
CA SER A 192 6.74 -5.50 -8.73
C SER A 192 7.55 -6.72 -9.18
N LEU A 193 7.55 -6.99 -10.48
CA LEU A 193 8.36 -8.02 -11.10
C LEU A 193 9.78 -7.49 -11.34
N SER A 194 10.77 -8.39 -11.38
CA SER A 194 12.17 -8.02 -11.65
C SER A 194 12.41 -7.86 -13.15
N ALA A 195 12.97 -6.73 -13.56
CA ALA A 195 13.42 -6.53 -14.94
C ALA A 195 14.67 -7.39 -15.29
N ASP A 196 15.44 -7.79 -14.28
CA ASP A 196 16.71 -8.54 -14.47
C ASP A 196 16.49 -9.95 -14.99
N ASN A 197 15.29 -10.50 -14.80
CA ASN A 197 14.89 -11.82 -15.30
C ASN A 197 14.23 -11.75 -16.70
N GLY A 198 14.34 -10.61 -17.39
CA GLY A 198 13.67 -10.40 -18.68
C GLY A 198 12.17 -10.14 -18.60
N ASN A 199 11.65 -9.96 -17.38
CA ASN A 199 10.28 -9.51 -17.17
C ASN A 199 10.20 -7.97 -17.10
N PRO A 200 9.10 -7.37 -17.56
CA PRO A 200 8.81 -5.97 -17.31
C PRO A 200 8.49 -5.72 -15.83
N THR A 201 8.52 -4.46 -15.39
CA THR A 201 8.14 -4.05 -14.03
C THR A 201 6.64 -4.15 -13.76
N ALA A 202 5.83 -4.25 -14.81
CA ALA A 202 4.39 -4.55 -14.77
C ALA A 202 3.98 -5.31 -16.02
N ILE A 203 3.08 -6.28 -15.88
CA ILE A 203 2.52 -7.08 -16.97
C ILE A 203 1.01 -6.90 -16.96
N LYS A 204 0.44 -6.35 -18.05
CA LYS A 204 -1.00 -6.39 -18.26
C LYS A 204 -1.43 -7.79 -18.61
N THR A 205 -2.45 -8.29 -17.93
CA THR A 205 -2.92 -9.67 -18.11
C THR A 205 -3.87 -9.81 -19.30
N TYR A 206 -3.93 -11.01 -19.87
CA TYR A 206 -4.97 -11.43 -20.80
C TYR A 206 -6.25 -11.76 -20.02
N ASN A 207 -7.41 -11.27 -20.49
CA ASN A 207 -8.70 -11.69 -19.95
C ASN A 207 -9.13 -12.98 -20.64
N ALA A 208 -8.92 -14.10 -19.97
CA ALA A 208 -9.19 -15.42 -20.54
C ALA A 208 -10.69 -15.72 -20.61
N SER A 209 -11.47 -15.33 -19.59
CA SER A 209 -12.93 -15.46 -19.59
C SER A 209 -13.56 -14.64 -18.45
N GLY A 210 -14.37 -13.65 -18.78
CA GLY A 210 -15.16 -12.90 -17.79
C GLY A 210 -14.32 -12.31 -16.66
N ASN A 211 -14.24 -13.04 -15.55
CA ASN A 211 -13.53 -12.63 -14.32
C ASN A 211 -12.12 -13.24 -14.18
N THR A 212 -11.67 -14.00 -15.18
CA THR A 212 -10.38 -14.71 -15.13
C THR A 212 -9.35 -14.01 -16.02
N TYR A 213 -8.22 -13.68 -15.42
CA TYR A 213 -7.11 -12.96 -16.03
C TYR A 213 -5.85 -13.80 -15.92
N GLU A 214 -5.05 -13.82 -16.98
CA GLU A 214 -3.84 -14.66 -17.05
C GLU A 214 -2.63 -13.88 -17.54
N ALA A 215 -1.45 -14.23 -17.04
CA ALA A 215 -0.18 -13.74 -17.55
C ALA A 215 0.92 -14.81 -17.42
N LEU A 216 1.90 -14.71 -18.30
CA LEU A 216 3.16 -15.43 -18.22
C LEU A 216 4.25 -14.52 -17.64
N THR A 217 5.12 -15.08 -16.84
CA THR A 217 6.27 -14.37 -16.25
C THR A 217 7.53 -15.21 -16.40
N ALA A 218 8.71 -14.60 -16.44
CA ALA A 218 9.95 -15.32 -16.21
C ALA A 218 10.02 -15.77 -14.73
N PRO A 219 10.72 -16.90 -14.44
CA PRO A 219 10.90 -17.36 -13.06
C PRO A 219 11.58 -16.30 -12.19
N GLN A 220 10.95 -15.97 -11.06
CA GLN A 220 11.47 -14.97 -10.12
C GLN A 220 10.73 -15.01 -8.78
N THR A 221 11.18 -14.21 -7.83
CA THR A 221 10.52 -14.07 -6.52
C THR A 221 10.02 -12.65 -6.32
N VAL A 222 8.73 -12.51 -6.01
CA VAL A 222 8.16 -11.26 -5.49
C VAL A 222 8.21 -11.31 -3.97
N ALA A 223 8.91 -10.37 -3.36
CA ALA A 223 9.10 -10.35 -1.91
C ALA A 223 7.78 -10.06 -1.17
N ALA A 224 7.65 -10.63 0.03
CA ALA A 224 6.53 -10.37 0.94
C ALA A 224 6.28 -8.86 1.12
N GLY A 225 5.02 -8.46 1.22
CA GLY A 225 4.59 -7.07 1.37
C GLY A 225 4.73 -6.18 0.13
N LYS A 226 5.37 -6.64 -0.95
CA LYS A 226 5.37 -5.90 -2.22
C LYS A 226 4.05 -6.09 -2.97
N PRO A 227 3.52 -5.06 -3.67
CA PRO A 227 2.32 -5.24 -4.48
C PRO A 227 2.59 -6.28 -5.57
N PHE A 228 1.75 -7.31 -5.67
CA PHE A 228 1.90 -8.37 -6.66
C PHE A 228 0.80 -8.30 -7.73
N VAL A 229 -0.45 -8.12 -7.34
CA VAL A 229 -1.57 -7.95 -8.26
C VAL A 229 -2.15 -6.56 -8.11
N LYS A 230 -2.31 -5.85 -9.23
CA LYS A 230 -3.02 -4.57 -9.34
C LYS A 230 -4.34 -4.81 -10.05
N VAL A 231 -5.43 -4.31 -9.49
CA VAL A 231 -6.78 -4.32 -10.10
C VAL A 231 -7.29 -2.90 -10.20
N GLU A 232 -7.73 -2.50 -11.38
CA GLU A 232 -8.40 -1.22 -11.62
C GLU A 232 -9.87 -1.51 -11.94
N LEU A 233 -10.79 -0.98 -11.14
CA LEU A 233 -12.23 -1.21 -11.27
C LEU A 233 -13.02 -0.03 -10.72
N GLY A 234 -14.02 0.46 -11.46
CA GLY A 234 -14.93 1.50 -11.00
C GLY A 234 -14.25 2.83 -10.67
N GLY A 235 -13.11 3.14 -11.32
CA GLY A 235 -12.30 4.33 -11.03
C GLY A 235 -11.34 4.18 -9.84
N GLY A 236 -11.39 3.06 -9.12
CA GLY A 236 -10.46 2.72 -8.04
C GLY A 236 -9.29 1.86 -8.52
N THR A 237 -8.16 1.96 -7.82
CA THR A 237 -6.98 1.11 -8.02
C THR A 237 -6.69 0.35 -6.73
N PHE A 238 -6.62 -0.97 -6.82
CA PHE A 238 -6.46 -1.86 -5.68
C PHE A 238 -5.23 -2.73 -5.86
N TYR A 239 -4.51 -3.02 -4.76
CA TYR A 239 -3.32 -3.85 -4.77
C TYR A 239 -3.47 -5.04 -3.83
N PHE A 240 -3.09 -6.23 -4.30
CA PHE A 240 -2.84 -7.39 -3.46
C PHE A 240 -1.34 -7.47 -3.14
N ARG A 241 -1.02 -7.62 -1.84
CA ARG A 241 0.34 -7.77 -1.32
C ARG A 241 0.43 -9.11 -0.58
N PRO A 242 1.23 -10.05 -1.06
CA PRO A 242 1.38 -11.34 -0.40
C PRO A 242 2.09 -11.19 0.95
N GLN A 243 1.67 -11.94 1.96
CA GLN A 243 2.32 -11.97 3.27
C GLN A 243 3.66 -12.74 3.26
N ASN A 244 3.80 -13.69 2.33
CA ASN A 244 5.01 -14.46 2.11
C ASN A 244 5.60 -14.15 0.74
N ASN A 245 6.86 -14.53 0.52
CA ASN A 245 7.45 -14.46 -0.81
C ASN A 245 6.66 -15.31 -1.80
N VAL A 246 6.34 -14.75 -2.96
CA VAL A 246 5.77 -15.48 -4.08
C VAL A 246 6.92 -15.93 -4.99
N VAL A 247 7.22 -17.22 -4.97
CA VAL A 247 8.26 -17.81 -5.82
C VAL A 247 7.59 -18.33 -7.08
N LEU A 248 7.84 -17.69 -8.21
CA LEU A 248 7.34 -18.07 -9.54
C LEU A 248 8.37 -18.97 -10.21
N GLU A 249 8.10 -20.27 -10.28
CA GLU A 249 9.01 -21.28 -10.82
C GLU A 249 8.67 -21.60 -12.27
N ALA A 250 9.71 -21.96 -13.05
CA ALA A 250 9.54 -22.42 -14.42
C ALA A 250 8.61 -23.66 -14.50
N GLY A 251 7.69 -23.66 -15.44
CA GLY A 251 6.76 -24.78 -15.64
C GLY A 251 5.68 -24.90 -14.56
N SER A 252 5.50 -23.89 -13.71
CA SER A 252 4.49 -23.88 -12.65
C SER A 252 3.32 -22.97 -12.97
N ARG A 253 2.14 -23.35 -12.48
CA ARG A 253 0.90 -22.56 -12.57
C ARG A 253 0.48 -22.11 -11.18
N TYR A 254 0.11 -20.82 -11.08
CA TYR A 254 -0.35 -20.17 -9.86
C TYR A 254 -1.76 -19.63 -10.10
N LYS A 255 -2.73 -20.06 -9.32
CA LYS A 255 -4.09 -19.52 -9.39
C LYS A 255 -4.43 -18.82 -8.09
N TYR A 256 -4.75 -17.54 -8.17
CA TYR A 256 -5.21 -16.70 -7.06
C TYR A 256 -6.68 -16.35 -7.27
N THR A 257 -7.51 -16.64 -6.27
CA THR A 257 -8.89 -16.16 -6.22
C THR A 257 -8.94 -14.93 -5.34
N VAL A 258 -9.21 -13.78 -5.92
CA VAL A 258 -9.12 -12.46 -5.29
C VAL A 258 -10.49 -11.80 -5.26
N LYS A 259 -10.96 -11.44 -4.05
CA LYS A 259 -12.19 -10.68 -3.86
C LYS A 259 -11.88 -9.19 -3.90
N VAL A 260 -12.62 -8.44 -4.73
CA VAL A 260 -12.47 -6.98 -4.88
C VAL A 260 -13.53 -6.31 -4.01
N ASN A 261 -13.07 -5.61 -2.95
CA ASN A 261 -13.92 -4.81 -2.08
C ASN A 261 -13.63 -3.32 -2.32
N THR A 262 -14.55 -2.43 -1.98
CA THR A 262 -14.28 -0.98 -1.99
C THR A 262 -13.14 -0.58 -1.05
N THR A 263 -12.80 -1.44 -0.10
CA THR A 263 -11.73 -1.26 0.89
C THR A 263 -10.42 -1.95 0.53
N GLY A 264 -10.33 -2.66 -0.60
CA GLY A 264 -9.12 -3.34 -1.04
C GLY A 264 -9.36 -4.75 -1.61
N LEU A 265 -8.28 -5.47 -1.89
CA LEU A 265 -8.31 -6.85 -2.37
C LEU A 265 -8.16 -7.82 -1.20
N THR A 266 -9.00 -8.86 -1.19
CA THR A 266 -8.88 -9.98 -0.24
C THR A 266 -8.58 -11.26 -1.01
N LEU A 267 -7.56 -12.01 -0.60
CA LEU A 267 -7.27 -13.32 -1.17
C LEU A 267 -8.25 -14.36 -0.58
N GLU A 268 -9.02 -15.03 -1.42
CA GLU A 268 -9.89 -16.14 -1.01
C GLU A 268 -9.21 -17.51 -1.15
N GLY A 269 -8.18 -17.59 -1.98
CA GLY A 269 -7.44 -18.83 -2.18
C GLY A 269 -6.25 -18.67 -3.14
N CYS A 270 -5.24 -19.51 -2.96
CA CYS A 270 -4.12 -19.66 -3.86
C CYS A 270 -3.91 -21.16 -4.12
N THR A 271 -3.72 -21.52 -5.39
CA THR A 271 -3.38 -22.87 -5.79
C THR A 271 -2.09 -22.82 -6.59
N ILE A 272 -1.11 -23.64 -6.22
CA ILE A 272 0.17 -23.79 -6.92
C ILE A 272 0.25 -25.21 -7.43
N GLY A 273 0.60 -25.37 -8.70
CA GLY A 273 0.75 -26.69 -9.30
C GLY A 273 1.79 -26.67 -10.41
N ASN A 274 2.28 -27.81 -10.77
CA ASN A 274 2.99 -27.97 -12.05
C ASN A 274 2.03 -27.54 -13.15
N TRP A 275 2.55 -27.12 -14.31
CA TRP A 275 1.71 -26.74 -15.47
C TRP A 275 0.58 -27.76 -15.70
N ALA A 276 0.73 -28.84 -15.00
CA ALA A 276 -0.03 -30.05 -15.01
C ALA A 276 -1.04 -30.27 -13.90
N ASP A 277 -0.90 -29.88 -12.68
CA ASP A 277 -1.98 -30.03 -11.67
C ASP A 277 -1.65 -29.36 -10.35
N GLY A 278 -2.71 -28.81 -9.70
CA GLY A 278 -2.62 -27.94 -8.55
C GLY A 278 -2.52 -28.64 -7.19
N GLY A 279 -1.54 -28.20 -6.39
CA GLY A 279 -1.58 -28.28 -4.94
C GLY A 279 -1.90 -26.91 -4.38
N GLY A 280 -2.67 -26.82 -3.28
CA GLY A 280 -3.15 -25.56 -2.73
C GLY A 280 -2.41 -25.13 -1.48
N GLU A 281 -2.10 -23.84 -1.38
CA GLU A 281 -1.84 -23.14 -0.12
C GLU A 281 -2.92 -22.07 0.08
N SER A 282 -3.45 -21.97 1.32
CA SER A 282 -4.39 -20.93 1.71
C SER A 282 -3.65 -19.85 2.46
N GLY A 283 -3.72 -18.61 1.98
CA GLY A 283 -3.25 -17.42 2.68
C GLY A 283 -4.33 -16.35 2.69
N GLU A 284 -4.57 -15.71 3.84
CA GLU A 284 -5.39 -14.51 3.90
C GLU A 284 -4.53 -13.32 3.47
N ALA A 285 -5.03 -12.52 2.52
CA ALA A 285 -4.45 -11.21 2.23
C ALA A 285 -4.85 -10.25 3.33
N GLU A 286 -3.88 -9.63 3.96
CA GLU A 286 -4.13 -8.57 4.93
C GLU A 286 -4.69 -7.35 4.19
N ASP A 287 -5.85 -6.89 4.65
CA ASP A 287 -6.37 -5.57 4.26
C ASP A 287 -5.47 -4.51 4.89
N LEU A 288 -4.61 -3.89 4.09
CA LEU A 288 -3.72 -2.81 4.55
C LEU A 288 -4.47 -1.58 5.05
N GLY A 289 -5.79 -1.50 4.80
CA GLY A 289 -6.65 -0.44 5.27
C GLY A 289 -6.42 0.93 4.64
N TYR A 290 -5.65 1.00 3.56
CA TYR A 290 -5.42 2.23 2.80
C TYR A 290 -5.28 1.99 1.30
N ILE A 291 -5.50 3.06 0.50
CA ILE A 291 -5.21 3.14 -0.92
C ILE A 291 -4.08 4.17 -1.11
N TYR A 292 -3.08 3.87 -1.93
CA TYR A 292 -1.97 4.79 -2.22
C TYR A 292 -2.04 5.33 -3.64
N ASP A 293 -2.07 6.65 -3.77
CA ASP A 293 -1.89 7.35 -5.05
C ASP A 293 -0.44 7.85 -5.16
N SER A 294 0.30 7.28 -6.10
CA SER A 294 1.71 7.62 -6.34
C SER A 294 1.92 9.01 -6.95
N ASN A 295 0.92 9.58 -7.64
CA ASN A 295 1.03 10.89 -8.27
C ASN A 295 0.99 12.01 -7.25
N THR A 296 0.15 11.87 -6.22
CA THR A 296 -0.02 12.84 -5.15
C THR A 296 0.72 12.48 -3.87
N LYS A 297 1.36 11.30 -3.82
CA LYS A 297 1.94 10.67 -2.62
C LYS A 297 0.93 10.57 -1.47
N THR A 298 -0.35 10.34 -1.77
CA THR A 298 -1.43 10.35 -0.79
C THR A 298 -1.86 8.93 -0.43
N TYR A 299 -1.94 8.67 0.85
CA TYR A 299 -2.52 7.46 1.43
C TYR A 299 -3.95 7.77 1.90
N THR A 300 -4.94 7.21 1.22
CA THR A 300 -6.36 7.32 1.63
C THR A 300 -6.69 6.16 2.56
N VAL A 301 -6.88 6.47 3.83
CA VAL A 301 -7.08 5.49 4.92
C VAL A 301 -8.56 5.30 5.18
N TYR A 302 -9.01 4.04 5.32
CA TYR A 302 -10.42 3.71 5.51
C TYR A 302 -10.72 2.77 6.69
N ASN A 303 -9.70 2.32 7.43
CA ASN A 303 -9.88 1.55 8.67
C ASN A 303 -8.67 1.71 9.62
N ALA A 304 -8.77 1.12 10.83
CA ALA A 304 -7.74 1.22 11.86
C ALA A 304 -6.39 0.62 11.43
N ASN A 305 -6.41 -0.51 10.73
CA ASN A 305 -5.16 -1.14 10.24
C ASN A 305 -4.45 -0.21 9.25
N GLY A 306 -5.23 0.46 8.37
CA GLY A 306 -4.67 1.44 7.43
C GLY A 306 -3.99 2.60 8.13
N LEU A 307 -4.59 3.14 9.18
CA LEU A 307 -3.98 4.23 9.93
C LEU A 307 -2.70 3.78 10.66
N MET A 308 -2.71 2.58 11.25
CA MET A 308 -1.54 1.99 11.90
C MET A 308 -0.40 1.73 10.90
N ASN A 309 -0.72 1.12 9.75
CA ASN A 309 0.27 0.83 8.71
C ASN A 309 0.90 2.11 8.12
N VAL A 310 0.11 3.16 7.93
CA VAL A 310 0.64 4.45 7.45
C VAL A 310 1.47 5.15 8.52
N ALA A 311 1.11 5.02 9.81
CA ALA A 311 1.93 5.49 10.93
C ALA A 311 3.31 4.80 10.93
N GLU A 312 3.36 3.48 10.72
CA GLU A 312 4.62 2.74 10.58
C GLU A 312 5.46 3.22 9.38
N LEU A 313 4.83 3.55 8.25
CA LEU A 313 5.54 4.09 7.09
C LEU A 313 6.21 5.43 7.40
N VAL A 314 5.51 6.33 8.10
CA VAL A 314 6.08 7.62 8.54
C VAL A 314 7.21 7.40 9.52
N ASN A 315 6.99 6.59 10.55
CA ASN A 315 7.98 6.26 11.58
C ASN A 315 9.19 5.47 11.03
N GLY A 316 9.02 4.82 9.86
CA GLY A 316 10.07 4.18 9.07
C GLY A 316 10.78 5.13 8.09
N GLY A 317 10.59 6.46 8.19
CA GLY A 317 11.31 7.49 7.44
C GLY A 317 10.57 8.08 6.23
N LYS A 318 9.32 7.68 5.94
CA LYS A 318 8.50 8.32 4.88
C LYS A 318 7.71 9.51 5.44
N THR A 319 8.40 10.50 5.95
CA THR A 319 7.80 11.61 6.71
C THR A 319 7.00 12.61 5.86
N ASP A 320 7.19 12.62 4.52
CA ASP A 320 6.62 13.59 3.58
C ASP A 320 5.34 13.10 2.85
N ILE A 321 4.79 11.97 3.24
CA ILE A 321 3.58 11.43 2.63
C ILE A 321 2.32 12.18 3.10
N ASN A 322 1.34 12.30 2.21
CA ASN A 322 0.03 12.83 2.56
C ASN A 322 -0.90 11.69 3.03
N ILE A 323 -1.72 11.97 4.03
CA ILE A 323 -2.69 11.04 4.60
C ILE A 323 -4.07 11.68 4.59
N THR A 324 -5.07 10.99 4.05
CA THR A 324 -6.46 11.43 4.07
C THR A 324 -7.34 10.33 4.64
N LEU A 325 -8.26 10.65 5.53
CA LEU A 325 -9.25 9.69 5.99
C LEU A 325 -10.46 9.69 5.03
N ASP A 326 -10.94 8.50 4.66
CA ASP A 326 -12.14 8.29 3.83
C ASP A 326 -13.34 7.85 4.68
N LYS A 327 -13.10 7.44 5.91
CA LYS A 327 -14.11 6.94 6.86
C LYS A 327 -13.73 7.25 8.30
N ASN A 328 -14.68 7.11 9.19
CA ASN A 328 -14.42 7.09 10.63
C ASN A 328 -13.52 5.90 10.98
N ILE A 329 -12.57 6.13 11.87
CA ILE A 329 -11.58 5.14 12.30
C ILE A 329 -11.80 4.79 13.77
N ASP A 330 -11.98 3.52 14.08
CA ASP A 330 -12.07 3.02 15.46
C ASP A 330 -10.74 2.36 15.88
N LEU A 331 -10.05 3.00 16.80
CA LEU A 331 -8.80 2.54 17.40
C LEU A 331 -9.01 1.82 18.74
N THR A 332 -10.25 1.55 19.14
CA THR A 332 -10.54 0.87 20.42
C THR A 332 -9.81 -0.47 20.50
N GLY A 333 -9.02 -0.64 21.57
CA GLY A 333 -8.23 -1.86 21.81
C GLY A 333 -6.99 -2.02 20.92
N LYS A 334 -6.67 -1.04 20.08
CA LYS A 334 -5.44 -1.03 19.28
C LYS A 334 -4.29 -0.41 20.08
N VAL A 335 -3.10 -0.94 19.90
CA VAL A 335 -1.87 -0.33 20.42
C VAL A 335 -1.46 0.75 19.42
N TRP A 336 -1.33 1.99 19.91
CA TRP A 336 -0.99 3.12 19.06
C TRP A 336 0.43 3.62 19.31
N THR A 337 1.19 3.75 18.23
CA THR A 337 2.45 4.50 18.23
C THR A 337 2.20 5.82 17.50
N PRO A 338 2.49 6.99 18.13
CA PRO A 338 2.27 8.29 17.51
C PRO A 338 2.95 8.43 16.15
N ILE A 339 2.29 9.10 15.21
CA ILE A 339 2.87 9.44 13.90
C ILE A 339 3.96 10.50 14.11
N GLY A 340 5.20 10.22 13.65
CA GLY A 340 6.33 11.10 13.90
C GLY A 340 6.77 11.03 15.37
N THR A 341 7.66 10.11 15.71
CA THR A 341 8.03 9.81 17.09
C THR A 341 8.97 10.82 17.73
N ASP A 342 9.79 11.50 16.92
CA ASP A 342 10.86 12.39 17.37
C ASP A 342 11.23 13.41 16.27
N TYR A 343 12.30 14.18 16.49
CA TYR A 343 12.77 15.20 15.56
C TYR A 343 13.16 14.63 14.19
N ASP A 344 13.86 13.51 14.16
CA ASP A 344 14.39 12.92 12.94
C ASP A 344 13.28 12.26 12.11
N ASN A 345 12.25 11.74 12.76
CA ASN A 345 11.08 11.12 12.16
C ASN A 345 9.84 12.02 12.21
N SER A 346 10.02 13.34 12.38
CA SER A 346 8.92 14.29 12.48
C SER A 346 8.08 14.34 11.19
N TYR A 347 6.75 14.38 11.32
CA TYR A 347 5.85 14.39 10.18
C TYR A 347 5.87 15.73 9.44
N THR A 348 6.12 15.69 8.13
CA THR A 348 6.25 16.86 7.24
C THR A 348 5.14 16.96 6.20
N GLY A 349 4.29 15.92 6.06
CA GLY A 349 3.20 15.87 5.09
C GLY A 349 1.92 16.58 5.56
N THR A 350 0.84 16.36 4.81
CA THR A 350 -0.51 16.81 5.19
C THR A 350 -1.34 15.61 5.64
N PHE A 351 -1.87 15.68 6.86
CA PHE A 351 -2.91 14.79 7.34
C PHE A 351 -4.25 15.52 7.30
N ASP A 352 -5.17 15.03 6.47
CA ASP A 352 -6.52 15.57 6.35
C ASP A 352 -7.53 14.53 6.84
N GLY A 353 -8.15 14.79 7.98
CA GLY A 353 -9.19 13.94 8.53
C GLY A 353 -10.49 13.92 7.72
N GLY A 354 -10.67 14.84 6.75
CA GLY A 354 -11.89 14.93 5.94
C GLY A 354 -13.17 15.20 6.75
N GLY A 355 -13.04 15.58 8.02
CA GLY A 355 -14.15 15.69 8.96
C GLY A 355 -14.58 14.35 9.58
N HIS A 356 -13.85 13.28 9.31
CA HIS A 356 -14.09 11.98 9.90
C HIS A 356 -13.60 11.91 11.35
N THR A 357 -14.21 10.99 12.09
CA THR A 357 -13.91 10.78 13.51
C THR A 357 -12.92 9.64 13.71
N ILE A 358 -11.94 9.87 14.58
CA ILE A 358 -11.07 8.84 15.15
C ILE A 358 -11.55 8.59 16.58
N THR A 359 -12.01 7.37 16.89
CA THR A 359 -12.51 6.99 18.21
C THR A 359 -11.55 6.06 18.93
N GLY A 360 -11.58 6.11 20.27
CA GLY A 360 -10.93 5.12 21.14
C GLY A 360 -9.41 5.12 21.12
N LEU A 361 -8.76 6.21 20.66
CA LEU A 361 -7.31 6.33 20.74
C LEU A 361 -6.84 6.21 22.20
N THR A 362 -6.05 5.18 22.48
CA THR A 362 -5.45 4.96 23.81
C THR A 362 -3.94 4.93 23.69
N VAL A 363 -3.28 5.82 24.44
CA VAL A 363 -1.80 5.90 24.53
C VAL A 363 -1.41 5.87 26.00
N THR A 364 -0.59 4.91 26.38
CA THR A 364 0.09 4.89 27.68
C THR A 364 1.56 4.69 27.43
N THR A 365 2.35 5.71 27.70
CA THR A 365 3.77 5.72 27.31
C THR A 365 4.66 6.39 28.35
N ASN A 366 5.96 6.11 28.26
CA ASN A 366 7.03 6.86 28.92
C ASN A 366 7.80 7.76 27.94
N ASP A 367 7.35 7.83 26.66
CA ASP A 367 7.99 8.64 25.66
C ASP A 367 7.73 10.13 25.90
N GLU A 368 8.59 10.96 25.32
CA GLU A 368 8.52 12.41 25.49
C GLU A 368 7.33 13.04 24.74
N TYR A 369 6.86 12.41 23.67
CA TYR A 369 5.83 12.99 22.80
C TYR A 369 4.67 12.01 22.63
N ALA A 370 3.45 12.44 22.99
CA ALA A 370 2.28 11.59 22.88
C ALA A 370 1.06 12.33 22.32
N GLY A 371 0.31 11.63 21.46
CA GLY A 371 -0.89 12.10 20.76
C GLY A 371 -1.26 11.18 19.62
N LEU A 372 -2.11 11.64 18.72
CA LEU A 372 -2.23 11.03 17.40
C LEU A 372 -0.90 11.18 16.64
N PHE A 373 -0.28 12.34 16.77
CA PHE A 373 1.09 12.65 16.34
C PHE A 373 1.99 12.87 17.55
N GLY A 374 3.22 12.37 17.49
CA GLY A 374 4.27 12.70 18.48
C GLY A 374 4.89 14.06 18.14
N TRP A 375 5.46 14.19 16.94
CA TRP A 375 6.13 15.40 16.48
C TRP A 375 5.67 15.84 15.08
N LEU A 376 5.15 17.08 15.01
CA LEU A 376 4.77 17.74 13.75
C LEU A 376 5.84 18.77 13.36
N ASN A 377 6.45 18.57 12.18
CA ASN A 377 7.46 19.46 11.64
C ASN A 377 6.85 20.79 11.13
N ARG A 378 7.68 21.80 10.89
CA ARG A 378 7.28 23.10 10.36
C ARG A 378 6.50 23.02 9.03
N ALA A 379 6.83 22.07 8.16
CA ALA A 379 6.12 21.84 6.91
C ALA A 379 4.85 21.00 7.09
N GLY A 380 4.69 20.35 8.25
CA GLY A 380 3.57 19.45 8.52
C GLY A 380 2.26 20.18 8.77
N THR A 381 1.17 19.58 8.33
CA THR A 381 -0.20 20.06 8.55
C THR A 381 -1.09 18.94 9.03
N VAL A 382 -1.85 19.17 10.10
CA VAL A 382 -2.92 18.29 10.59
C VAL A 382 -4.21 19.04 10.59
N LYS A 383 -5.22 18.56 9.85
CA LYS A 383 -6.48 19.30 9.72
C LYS A 383 -7.71 18.41 9.65
N ASN A 384 -8.88 19.00 9.97
CA ASN A 384 -10.20 18.38 9.83
C ASN A 384 -10.36 17.07 10.58
N VAL A 385 -9.80 16.93 11.79
CA VAL A 385 -9.80 15.68 12.58
C VAL A 385 -10.74 15.84 13.77
N VAL A 386 -11.67 14.89 13.92
CA VAL A 386 -12.50 14.76 15.12
C VAL A 386 -11.98 13.60 15.96
N MET A 387 -11.45 13.89 17.17
CA MET A 387 -10.95 12.89 18.09
C MET A 387 -11.95 12.67 19.22
N GLU A 388 -12.55 11.47 19.31
CA GLU A 388 -13.56 11.15 20.31
C GLU A 388 -13.09 10.08 21.30
N GLY A 389 -13.27 10.38 22.60
CA GLY A 389 -13.01 9.43 23.67
C GLY A 389 -11.52 9.05 23.81
N VAL A 390 -10.61 9.99 23.51
CA VAL A 390 -9.18 9.73 23.65
C VAL A 390 -8.80 9.47 25.11
N GLN A 391 -7.84 8.57 25.32
CA GLN A 391 -7.26 8.26 26.63
C GLN A 391 -5.74 8.28 26.50
N ILE A 392 -5.14 9.45 26.72
CA ILE A 392 -3.69 9.63 26.58
C ILE A 392 -3.07 9.88 27.94
N THR A 393 -2.11 9.05 28.31
CA THR A 393 -1.38 9.16 29.56
C THR A 393 0.11 8.98 29.30
N SER A 394 0.91 9.98 29.69
CA SER A 394 2.36 9.84 29.74
C SER A 394 2.86 9.88 31.19
N ASN A 395 3.69 8.91 31.51
CA ASN A 395 4.37 8.81 32.78
C ASN A 395 5.76 9.47 32.77
N GLN A 396 6.11 10.16 31.66
CA GLN A 396 7.38 10.87 31.53
C GLN A 396 7.45 12.04 32.51
N ILE A 397 8.47 12.03 33.34
CA ILE A 397 8.66 13.05 34.43
C ILE A 397 9.56 14.21 34.01
N TYR A 398 10.30 14.07 32.92
CA TYR A 398 11.23 15.08 32.43
C TYR A 398 10.93 15.39 30.95
N GLY A 399 10.45 16.60 30.65
CA GLY A 399 10.43 17.15 29.32
C GLY A 399 9.34 16.65 28.34
N GLY A 400 8.28 16.00 28.81
CA GLY A 400 7.24 15.47 27.89
C GLY A 400 6.26 16.53 27.37
N SER A 401 5.81 16.37 26.10
CA SER A 401 4.76 17.17 25.47
C SER A 401 3.61 16.28 25.01
N ILE A 402 2.43 16.48 25.57
CA ILE A 402 1.29 15.57 25.46
C ILE A 402 0.07 16.33 24.96
N GLY A 403 -0.49 15.89 23.82
CA GLY A 403 -1.70 16.48 23.26
C GLY A 403 -2.64 15.42 22.67
N GLY A 404 -3.91 15.74 22.55
CA GLY A 404 -4.87 14.83 21.94
C GLY A 404 -4.60 14.61 20.44
N VAL A 405 -4.17 15.66 19.74
CA VAL A 405 -3.79 15.59 18.33
C VAL A 405 -2.27 15.50 18.19
N VAL A 406 -1.52 16.43 18.75
CA VAL A 406 -0.06 16.51 18.57
C VAL A 406 0.64 16.70 19.92
N GLY A 407 1.68 15.91 20.19
CA GLY A 407 2.54 16.14 21.35
C GLY A 407 3.33 17.44 21.20
N TYR A 408 4.20 17.53 20.21
CA TYR A 408 5.09 18.67 19.95
C TYR A 408 4.98 19.15 18.53
N SER A 409 4.71 20.44 18.31
CA SER A 409 4.38 20.99 17.00
C SER A 409 5.16 22.25 16.65
N TRP A 410 5.68 22.28 15.42
CA TRP A 410 6.15 23.47 14.72
C TRP A 410 5.27 23.80 13.50
N GLY A 411 4.31 22.97 13.21
CA GLY A 411 3.47 23.00 12.01
C GLY A 411 2.11 23.67 12.22
N THR A 412 1.19 23.31 11.33
CA THR A 412 -0.17 23.86 11.31
C THR A 412 -1.16 22.80 11.81
N ILE A 413 -2.02 23.19 12.77
CA ILE A 413 -3.15 22.41 13.27
C ILE A 413 -4.43 23.19 13.00
N GLU A 414 -5.32 22.66 12.15
CA GLU A 414 -6.52 23.37 11.72
C GLU A 414 -7.78 22.51 11.85
N ASN A 415 -8.86 23.13 12.36
CA ASN A 415 -10.17 22.47 12.43
C ASN A 415 -10.15 21.08 13.09
N CYS A 416 -9.46 20.98 14.21
CA CYS A 416 -9.37 19.74 14.98
C CYS A 416 -10.16 19.85 16.29
N SER A 417 -10.88 18.79 16.65
CA SER A 417 -11.62 18.71 17.91
C SER A 417 -11.23 17.49 18.73
N VAL A 418 -11.16 17.62 20.05
CA VAL A 418 -10.76 16.55 20.96
C VAL A 418 -11.73 16.41 22.11
N SER A 419 -12.14 15.17 22.40
CA SER A 419 -12.87 14.80 23.62
C SER A 419 -12.24 13.57 24.28
N GLY A 420 -12.43 13.42 25.60
CA GLY A 420 -11.87 12.32 26.37
C GLY A 420 -10.94 12.80 27.50
N SER A 421 -9.75 12.23 27.64
CA SER A 421 -8.80 12.59 28.68
C SER A 421 -7.36 12.62 28.17
N VAL A 422 -6.61 13.66 28.58
CA VAL A 422 -5.19 13.83 28.30
C VAL A 422 -4.46 14.09 29.61
N SER A 423 -3.46 13.28 29.93
CA SER A 423 -2.73 13.34 31.20
C SER A 423 -1.23 13.20 31.00
N GLY A 424 -0.46 14.03 31.67
CA GLY A 424 1.01 14.00 31.59
C GLY A 424 1.66 14.87 32.68
N THR A 425 2.95 15.20 32.53
CA THR A 425 3.67 15.95 33.56
C THR A 425 4.01 17.37 33.12
N VAL A 426 4.57 17.58 31.93
CA VAL A 426 5.20 18.88 31.61
C VAL A 426 4.30 19.75 30.72
N TYR A 427 4.26 19.57 29.43
CA TYR A 427 3.43 20.36 28.52
C TYR A 427 2.19 19.56 28.13
N VAL A 428 1.07 19.84 28.76
CA VAL A 428 -0.14 19.03 28.58
C VAL A 428 -1.28 19.88 28.04
N GLY A 429 -1.74 19.56 26.85
CA GLY A 429 -2.86 20.24 26.20
C GLY A 429 -3.90 19.28 25.63
N GLY A 430 -5.16 19.71 25.59
CA GLY A 430 -6.21 18.89 25.02
C GLY A 430 -6.05 18.65 23.52
N VAL A 431 -5.49 19.62 22.77
CA VAL A 431 -5.16 19.51 21.35
C VAL A 431 -3.67 19.30 21.14
N VAL A 432 -2.83 20.15 21.71
CA VAL A 432 -1.37 20.10 21.54
C VAL A 432 -0.64 20.30 22.86
N GLY A 433 0.40 19.50 23.09
CA GLY A 433 1.25 19.66 24.26
C GLY A 433 2.04 20.98 24.20
N ALA A 434 2.91 21.11 23.21
CA ALA A 434 3.68 22.33 22.96
C ALA A 434 3.59 22.76 21.49
N GLN A 435 3.21 24.02 21.24
CA GLN A 435 3.26 24.65 19.92
C GLN A 435 4.40 25.67 19.92
N ILE A 436 5.42 25.43 19.11
CA ILE A 436 6.64 26.23 19.13
C ILE A 436 6.61 27.34 18.07
N ASP A 437 6.05 27.06 16.90
CA ASP A 437 5.89 27.96 15.77
C ASP A 437 4.62 27.56 14.99
N GLY A 438 4.31 28.19 13.85
CA GLY A 438 3.14 27.84 13.03
C GLY A 438 1.81 28.28 13.65
N SER A 439 0.74 27.48 13.48
CA SER A 439 -0.59 27.95 13.87
C SER A 439 -1.51 26.85 14.41
N ILE A 440 -2.39 27.24 15.33
CA ILE A 440 -3.56 26.49 15.76
C ILE A 440 -4.79 27.31 15.41
N THR A 441 -5.60 26.83 14.49
CA THR A 441 -6.75 27.61 13.99
C THR A 441 -8.02 26.77 13.97
N GLY A 442 -9.13 27.32 14.50
CA GLY A 442 -10.41 26.63 14.47
C GLY A 442 -10.48 25.35 15.31
N CYS A 443 -9.58 25.20 16.28
CA CYS A 443 -9.48 23.98 17.07
C CYS A 443 -10.24 24.07 18.40
N SER A 444 -10.71 22.91 18.89
CA SER A 444 -11.44 22.85 20.15
C SER A 444 -11.10 21.62 20.99
N SER A 445 -11.28 21.76 22.31
CA SER A 445 -11.15 20.65 23.24
C SER A 445 -12.26 20.66 24.29
N SER A 446 -12.91 19.53 24.43
CA SER A 446 -13.77 19.19 25.58
C SER A 446 -13.14 18.12 26.47
N ALA A 447 -11.90 17.74 26.19
CA ALA A 447 -11.17 16.74 26.96
C ALA A 447 -10.88 17.22 28.38
N THR A 448 -10.90 16.33 29.35
CA THR A 448 -10.33 16.56 30.67
C THR A 448 -8.82 16.51 30.58
N VAL A 449 -8.15 17.60 30.98
CA VAL A 449 -6.70 17.71 30.91
C VAL A 449 -6.11 17.71 32.32
N LYS A 450 -5.08 16.90 32.52
CA LYS A 450 -4.40 16.79 33.82
C LYS A 450 -2.87 16.85 33.67
N GLY A 451 -2.20 17.70 34.43
CA GLY A 451 -0.75 17.83 34.32
C GLY A 451 -0.11 18.58 35.51
N THR A 452 1.19 18.90 35.38
CA THR A 452 1.96 19.48 36.50
C THR A 452 2.57 20.85 36.14
N VAL A 453 3.18 21.03 34.97
CA VAL A 453 3.95 22.25 34.66
C VAL A 453 3.12 23.26 33.86
N ASP A 454 3.05 23.10 32.54
CA ASP A 454 2.25 23.98 31.70
C ASP A 454 1.03 23.22 31.18
N VAL A 455 -0.14 23.54 31.71
CA VAL A 455 -1.35 22.74 31.49
C VAL A 455 -2.49 23.60 30.94
N GLY A 456 -3.02 23.22 29.79
CA GLY A 456 -4.10 23.99 29.15
C GLY A 456 -5.13 23.12 28.42
N GLY A 457 -6.35 23.61 28.30
CA GLY A 457 -7.42 22.88 27.66
C GLY A 457 -7.21 22.68 26.14
N VAL A 458 -6.56 23.62 25.46
CA VAL A 458 -6.14 23.52 24.06
C VAL A 458 -4.64 23.22 23.97
N ALA A 459 -3.80 24.03 24.57
CA ALA A 459 -2.35 23.89 24.50
C ALA A 459 -1.70 23.97 25.89
N GLY A 460 -0.72 23.10 26.17
CA GLY A 460 0.10 23.24 27.36
C GLY A 460 0.97 24.49 27.30
N GLN A 461 1.78 24.59 26.24
CA GLN A 461 2.67 25.73 26.01
C GLN A 461 2.57 26.23 24.56
N THR A 462 2.72 27.57 24.38
CA THR A 462 2.83 28.22 23.07
C THR A 462 3.93 29.29 23.10
N ILE A 463 4.90 29.22 22.14
CA ILE A 463 6.10 30.08 22.13
C ILE A 463 6.52 30.47 20.70
N PHE A 464 7.51 31.36 20.58
CA PHE A 464 8.25 31.74 19.36
C PHE A 464 7.44 32.21 18.16
N GLY A 465 6.29 32.83 18.35
CA GLY A 465 5.51 33.40 17.26
C GLY A 465 4.39 32.50 16.73
N ALA A 466 4.10 31.41 17.41
CA ALA A 466 2.91 30.62 17.15
C ALA A 466 1.63 31.49 17.22
N THR A 467 0.58 31.08 16.52
CA THR A 467 -0.70 31.78 16.53
C THR A 467 -1.83 30.87 16.98
N LEU A 468 -2.71 31.36 17.85
CA LEU A 468 -3.97 30.70 18.17
C LEU A 468 -5.13 31.57 17.70
N THR A 469 -5.92 31.10 16.76
CA THR A 469 -7.04 31.84 16.20
C THR A 469 -8.32 31.00 16.24
N ALA A 470 -9.40 31.59 16.76
CA ALA A 470 -10.71 30.94 16.80
C ALA A 470 -10.69 29.56 17.50
N CYS A 471 -10.00 29.44 18.62
CA CYS A 471 -9.89 28.21 19.40
C CYS A 471 -10.69 28.28 20.68
N TYR A 472 -11.17 27.12 21.16
CA TYR A 472 -11.87 27.11 22.46
C TYR A 472 -11.69 25.82 23.25
N ALA A 473 -11.85 25.93 24.58
CA ALA A 473 -11.81 24.82 25.51
C ALA A 473 -13.04 24.83 26.44
N THR A 474 -13.67 23.67 26.57
CA THR A 474 -14.80 23.45 27.49
C THR A 474 -14.55 22.38 28.54
N GLY A 475 -13.51 21.58 28.35
CA GLY A 475 -13.09 20.54 29.29
C GLY A 475 -12.39 21.11 30.53
N ASN A 476 -12.48 20.37 31.64
CA ASN A 476 -11.85 20.76 32.90
C ASN A 476 -10.34 20.54 32.86
N VAL A 477 -9.60 21.43 33.51
CA VAL A 477 -8.15 21.36 33.67
C VAL A 477 -7.81 21.12 35.14
N THR A 478 -6.99 20.11 35.42
CA THR A 478 -6.49 19.79 36.78
C THR A 478 -4.97 19.90 36.82
N ILE A 479 -4.45 20.68 37.74
CA ILE A 479 -3.03 20.94 37.89
C ILE A 479 -2.54 20.28 39.19
N GLU A 480 -1.63 19.32 39.06
CA GLU A 480 -0.95 18.69 40.22
C GLU A 480 0.33 19.46 40.52
N ILE A 481 0.26 20.30 41.52
CA ILE A 481 1.38 21.17 41.89
C ILE A 481 2.56 20.34 42.42
N ASN A 482 3.70 20.46 41.75
CA ASN A 482 4.97 19.87 42.17
C ASN A 482 5.81 20.90 42.95
N PRO A 483 6.27 20.60 44.18
CA PRO A 483 7.01 21.56 45.00
C PRO A 483 8.28 22.14 44.37
N ALA A 484 8.91 21.44 43.45
CA ALA A 484 10.18 21.81 42.82
C ALA A 484 10.05 22.46 41.41
N LYS A 485 8.83 22.74 40.96
CA LYS A 485 8.58 23.24 39.59
C LYS A 485 7.86 24.59 39.59
N ASN A 486 8.15 25.39 38.57
CA ASN A 486 7.31 26.53 38.19
C ASN A 486 6.07 25.98 37.43
N ILE A 487 4.93 26.58 37.66
CA ILE A 487 3.65 26.04 37.22
C ILE A 487 2.82 27.13 36.56
N ALA A 488 2.35 26.85 35.33
CA ALA A 488 1.42 27.69 34.65
C ALA A 488 0.19 26.88 34.17
N GLY A 489 -1.00 27.27 34.59
CA GLY A 489 -2.23 26.54 34.27
C GLY A 489 -3.38 27.44 33.86
N GLY A 490 -4.04 27.09 32.77
CA GLY A 490 -5.21 27.83 32.26
C GLY A 490 -6.22 26.94 31.55
N SER A 491 -7.46 27.37 31.52
CA SER A 491 -8.50 26.60 30.83
C SER A 491 -8.28 26.52 29.31
N LEU A 492 -7.59 27.52 28.68
CA LEU A 492 -7.22 27.45 27.27
C LEU A 492 -5.75 27.06 27.06
N VAL A 493 -4.82 27.82 27.63
CA VAL A 493 -3.37 27.58 27.50
C VAL A 493 -2.70 27.68 28.88
N GLY A 494 -1.75 26.80 29.16
CA GLY A 494 -0.93 26.85 30.34
C GLY A 494 0.01 28.05 30.31
N MET A 495 0.96 28.07 29.36
CA MET A 495 1.94 29.16 29.20
C MET A 495 1.92 29.70 27.77
N ASN A 496 1.69 31.00 27.61
CA ASN A 496 1.80 31.74 26.37
C ASN A 496 3.01 32.68 26.40
N ALA A 497 4.13 32.26 25.80
CA ALA A 497 5.37 33.04 25.78
C ALA A 497 5.84 33.38 24.36
N GLY A 498 5.04 34.08 23.62
CA GLY A 498 5.40 34.57 22.29
C GLY A 498 4.35 34.39 21.21
N SER A 499 3.15 33.91 21.55
CA SER A 499 2.09 33.59 20.59
C SER A 499 0.93 34.56 20.68
N SER A 500 0.45 35.05 19.53
CA SER A 500 -0.76 35.87 19.47
C SER A 500 -2.02 35.04 19.65
N LEU A 501 -2.93 35.47 20.50
CA LEU A 501 -4.24 34.86 20.71
C LEU A 501 -5.33 35.77 20.14
N LEU A 502 -6.17 35.24 19.24
CA LEU A 502 -7.23 35.98 18.57
C LEU A 502 -8.56 35.22 18.65
N ALA A 503 -9.57 35.89 19.22
CA ALA A 503 -10.94 35.40 19.23
C ALA A 503 -11.07 33.96 19.78
N CYS A 504 -10.49 33.70 20.93
CA CYS A 504 -10.53 32.43 21.64
C CYS A 504 -11.42 32.51 22.88
N TYR A 505 -11.99 31.37 23.30
CA TYR A 505 -12.70 31.35 24.58
C TYR A 505 -12.49 30.05 25.37
N ALA A 506 -12.75 30.11 26.69
CA ALA A 506 -12.68 28.94 27.56
C ALA A 506 -13.77 28.94 28.62
N THR A 507 -14.32 27.76 28.92
CA THR A 507 -15.37 27.58 29.96
C THR A 507 -15.08 26.42 30.92
N GLY A 508 -14.05 25.62 30.65
CA GLY A 508 -13.67 24.54 31.56
C GLY A 508 -13.18 25.06 32.90
N ASN A 509 -13.58 24.39 33.99
CA ASN A 509 -13.09 24.72 35.31
C ASN A 509 -11.59 24.38 35.44
N VAL A 510 -10.87 25.25 36.14
CA VAL A 510 -9.44 25.00 36.48
C VAL A 510 -9.36 24.70 37.98
N THR A 511 -8.71 23.59 38.33
CA THR A 511 -8.49 23.17 39.71
C THR A 511 -7.03 22.84 39.92
N SER A 512 -6.53 23.06 41.15
CA SER A 512 -5.17 22.71 41.50
C SER A 512 -5.12 22.00 42.84
N THR A 513 -4.14 21.08 42.95
CA THR A 513 -3.90 20.32 44.18
C THR A 513 -2.40 20.34 44.51
N GLY A 514 -2.06 20.45 45.81
CA GLY A 514 -0.67 20.54 46.24
C GLY A 514 -0.22 21.97 46.52
N SER A 515 1.07 22.15 46.77
CA SER A 515 1.73 23.44 46.99
C SER A 515 3.13 23.46 46.38
N SER A 516 3.63 24.60 45.94
CA SER A 516 5.00 24.76 45.43
C SER A 516 5.72 25.88 46.15
N THR A 517 7.06 25.78 46.19
CA THR A 517 7.96 26.88 46.59
C THR A 517 8.37 27.73 45.37
N GLY A 518 8.08 27.29 44.13
CA GLY A 518 8.24 28.01 42.88
C GLY A 518 7.04 28.90 42.55
N TYR A 519 7.05 29.45 41.35
CA TYR A 519 5.92 30.23 40.84
C TYR A 519 4.73 29.33 40.54
N VAL A 520 3.54 29.77 40.92
CA VAL A 520 2.28 29.09 40.63
C VAL A 520 1.32 30.13 40.03
N HIS A 521 1.18 30.09 38.71
CA HIS A 521 0.34 31.01 37.95
C HIS A 521 -0.85 30.24 37.35
N ILE A 522 -2.01 30.43 37.94
CA ILE A 522 -3.24 29.75 37.53
C ILE A 522 -4.30 30.79 37.23
N GLY A 523 -4.87 30.70 36.00
CA GLY A 523 -5.92 31.58 35.56
C GLY A 523 -7.09 30.85 34.94
N GLY A 524 -8.24 31.51 34.90
CA GLY A 524 -9.45 30.96 34.30
C GLY A 524 -9.37 30.79 32.78
N PHE A 525 -8.36 31.39 32.13
CA PHE A 525 -8.12 31.34 30.69
C PHE A 525 -6.68 30.94 30.38
N LEU A 526 -5.69 31.71 30.88
CA LEU A 526 -4.26 31.43 30.72
C LEU A 526 -3.57 31.33 32.08
N GLY A 527 -2.56 30.50 32.20
CA GLY A 527 -1.64 30.51 33.35
C GLY A 527 -0.68 31.71 33.26
N ASP A 528 0.26 31.67 32.34
CA ASP A 528 1.20 32.76 32.03
C ASP A 528 0.90 33.39 30.68
N ASN A 529 1.06 34.70 30.60
CA ASN A 529 0.92 35.44 29.34
C ASN A 529 1.96 36.53 29.19
N TYR A 530 2.67 36.54 28.06
CA TYR A 530 3.72 37.51 27.74
C TYR A 530 3.43 38.33 26.48
N ILE A 531 2.29 38.13 25.79
CA ILE A 531 1.94 38.74 24.51
C ILE A 531 0.47 39.16 24.49
N THR A 532 0.13 40.05 23.58
CA THR A 532 -1.22 40.59 23.40
C THR A 532 -2.27 39.53 23.13
N VAL A 533 -3.39 39.62 23.85
CA VAL A 533 -4.59 38.80 23.71
C VAL A 533 -5.73 39.66 23.19
N THR A 534 -6.33 39.25 22.05
CA THR A 534 -7.34 40.07 21.36
C THR A 534 -8.69 39.35 21.29
N ALA A 535 -9.76 39.99 21.72
CA ALA A 535 -11.14 39.50 21.71
C ALA A 535 -11.28 38.06 22.28
N CYS A 536 -10.65 37.80 23.41
CA CYS A 536 -10.68 36.50 24.08
C CYS A 536 -11.53 36.54 25.33
N TYR A 537 -12.26 35.48 25.60
CA TYR A 537 -13.28 35.43 26.65
C TYR A 537 -13.20 34.16 27.49
N TRP A 538 -13.64 34.26 28.76
CA TRP A 538 -13.70 33.10 29.63
C TRP A 538 -14.88 33.14 30.61
N LYS A 539 -15.34 31.97 31.05
CA LYS A 539 -16.37 31.82 32.06
C LYS A 539 -16.19 30.50 32.79
N ASN A 540 -15.63 30.56 34.00
CA ASN A 540 -15.46 29.37 34.86
C ASN A 540 -15.32 29.79 36.34
N ASN A 541 -14.83 28.88 37.21
CA ASN A 541 -14.69 29.02 38.64
C ASN A 541 -13.60 30.01 39.10
N HIS A 542 -12.75 30.54 38.23
CA HIS A 542 -11.69 31.49 38.57
C HIS A 542 -12.17 32.94 38.56
N GLU A 543 -11.58 33.76 39.46
CA GLU A 543 -11.84 35.19 39.48
C GLU A 543 -10.96 35.98 38.51
N GLN A 544 -9.73 35.46 38.27
CA GLN A 544 -8.79 36.04 37.31
C GLN A 544 -8.71 35.20 36.04
N GLY A 545 -8.73 35.86 34.89
CA GLY A 545 -8.59 35.19 33.58
C GLY A 545 -7.18 34.72 33.30
N ILE A 546 -6.17 35.46 33.76
CA ILE A 546 -4.75 35.19 33.54
C ILE A 546 -4.02 35.18 34.87
N GLY A 547 -3.31 34.12 35.20
CA GLY A 547 -2.59 33.96 36.46
C GLY A 547 -1.42 34.94 36.59
N TYR A 548 -0.59 35.05 35.56
CA TYR A 548 0.43 36.10 35.43
C TYR A 548 0.35 36.72 34.04
N ASN A 549 0.17 38.03 34.00
CA ASN A 549 0.04 38.79 32.73
C ASN A 549 1.07 39.92 32.68
N ARG A 550 1.97 39.84 31.70
CA ARG A 550 2.97 40.90 31.48
C ARG A 550 2.41 42.05 30.65
N GLU A 551 1.34 41.82 29.92
CA GLU A 551 0.71 42.78 29.01
C GLU A 551 -0.43 43.53 29.69
N SER A 552 -0.76 44.72 29.15
CA SER A 552 -1.86 45.55 29.63
C SER A 552 -3.25 45.04 29.23
N THR A 553 -3.32 44.18 28.23
CA THR A 553 -4.54 43.59 27.71
C THR A 553 -4.66 42.11 28.12
N GLY A 554 -5.88 41.64 28.30
CA GLY A 554 -6.13 40.26 28.74
C GLY A 554 -7.47 39.75 28.27
N ALA A 555 -7.83 38.52 28.68
CA ALA A 555 -9.13 37.95 28.41
C ALA A 555 -10.23 38.59 29.25
N THR A 556 -11.44 38.66 28.73
CA THR A 556 -12.60 39.28 29.39
C THR A 556 -13.52 38.20 29.98
N LYS A 557 -13.91 38.38 31.27
CA LYS A 557 -14.86 37.46 31.92
C LYS A 557 -16.27 37.67 31.38
N VAL A 558 -16.93 36.57 30.99
CA VAL A 558 -18.36 36.58 30.66
C VAL A 558 -19.16 36.42 31.96
N ASP A 559 -19.75 37.51 32.44
CA ASP A 559 -20.52 37.57 33.69
C ASP A 559 -22.01 37.25 33.51
N GLY A 560 -22.50 37.30 32.27
CA GLY A 560 -23.90 37.09 31.89
C GLY A 560 -24.78 38.34 32.01
N PHE A 561 -24.25 39.46 32.52
CA PHE A 561 -24.98 40.72 32.69
C PHE A 561 -24.41 41.82 31.82
N VAL A 562 -23.19 42.27 32.09
CA VAL A 562 -22.49 43.32 31.33
C VAL A 562 -21.84 42.72 30.09
N VAL A 563 -21.15 41.59 30.24
CA VAL A 563 -20.55 40.85 29.16
C VAL A 563 -21.31 39.53 28.98
N THR A 564 -22.15 39.47 27.98
CA THR A 564 -22.89 38.26 27.60
C THR A 564 -22.16 37.50 26.50
N TRP A 565 -22.49 36.23 26.30
CA TRP A 565 -21.93 35.44 25.20
C TRP A 565 -22.27 36.05 23.83
N GLN A 566 -23.44 36.73 23.65
CA GLN A 566 -23.74 37.39 22.39
C GLN A 566 -22.76 38.54 22.12
N LYS A 567 -22.49 39.39 23.12
CA LYS A 567 -21.48 40.46 22.98
C LYS A 567 -20.09 39.93 22.71
N ALA A 568 -19.73 38.79 23.36
CA ALA A 568 -18.47 38.15 23.11
C ALA A 568 -18.37 37.61 21.66
N VAL A 569 -19.41 36.96 21.14
CA VAL A 569 -19.50 36.47 19.77
C VAL A 569 -19.36 37.62 18.77
N ASP A 570 -20.08 38.72 18.97
CA ASP A 570 -20.02 39.89 18.10
C ASP A 570 -18.59 40.47 18.03
N ALA A 571 -17.93 40.61 19.18
CA ALA A 571 -16.55 41.11 19.26
C ALA A 571 -15.52 40.12 18.68
N MET A 572 -15.65 38.81 18.94
CA MET A 572 -14.82 37.78 18.33
C MET A 572 -14.95 37.77 16.81
N ASN A 573 -16.18 37.86 16.28
CA ASN A 573 -16.41 37.87 14.85
C ASN A 573 -15.87 39.15 14.19
N THR A 574 -15.97 40.29 14.84
CA THR A 574 -15.37 41.54 14.36
C THR A 574 -13.85 41.41 14.27
N ALA A 575 -13.23 40.85 15.31
CA ALA A 575 -11.78 40.65 15.33
C ALA A 575 -11.32 39.62 14.26
N LEU A 576 -12.06 38.52 14.07
CA LEU A 576 -11.81 37.55 13.01
C LEU A 576 -11.97 38.16 11.61
N GLN A 577 -12.99 38.99 11.40
CA GLN A 577 -13.20 39.68 10.13
C GLN A 577 -12.07 40.66 9.81
N ASN A 578 -11.63 41.43 10.80
CA ASN A 578 -10.52 42.37 10.66
C ASN A 578 -9.19 41.66 10.35
N ALA A 579 -9.04 40.43 10.82
CA ALA A 579 -7.87 39.57 10.55
C ALA A 579 -7.99 38.79 9.23
N GLY A 580 -9.07 38.96 8.46
CA GLY A 580 -9.29 38.20 7.22
C GLY A 580 -9.57 36.73 7.42
N SER A 581 -9.95 36.32 8.63
CA SER A 581 -10.23 34.88 8.93
C SER A 581 -11.57 34.46 8.33
N GLU A 582 -11.62 33.21 7.85
CA GLU A 582 -12.87 32.56 7.39
C GLU A 582 -13.72 32.02 8.55
N TRP A 583 -13.21 32.00 9.76
CA TRP A 583 -13.90 31.46 10.92
C TRP A 583 -14.89 32.46 11.53
N ARG A 584 -16.05 31.96 11.97
CA ARG A 584 -17.07 32.74 12.67
C ARG A 584 -17.69 31.95 13.80
N TYR A 585 -18.01 32.63 14.88
CA TYR A 585 -18.80 32.09 15.98
C TYR A 585 -20.29 32.36 15.80
N GLU A 586 -21.11 31.41 16.17
CA GLU A 586 -22.57 31.55 16.29
C GLU A 586 -23.02 31.11 17.69
N LEU A 587 -23.99 31.86 18.26
CA LEU A 587 -24.60 31.47 19.52
C LEU A 587 -25.90 30.71 19.26
N LYS A 588 -25.83 29.37 19.15
CA LYS A 588 -26.96 28.45 18.96
C LYS A 588 -27.25 27.65 20.21
N GLY A 589 -27.25 28.24 21.38
CA GLY A 589 -27.42 27.56 22.66
C GLY A 589 -26.72 28.31 23.78
N ALA A 590 -26.24 27.57 24.79
CA ALA A 590 -25.62 28.16 25.96
C ALA A 590 -24.19 28.68 25.71
N LEU A 591 -23.49 28.14 24.70
CA LEU A 591 -22.09 28.48 24.37
C LEU A 591 -21.94 28.76 22.89
N PRO A 592 -20.94 29.59 22.49
CA PRO A 592 -20.63 29.81 21.09
C PRO A 592 -20.15 28.54 20.39
N THR A 593 -20.59 28.34 19.17
CA THR A 593 -20.12 27.30 18.27
C THR A 593 -19.37 27.91 17.10
N LEU A 594 -18.32 27.23 16.63
CA LEU A 594 -17.47 27.72 15.56
C LEU A 594 -17.88 27.12 14.22
N ARG A 595 -17.80 27.90 13.16
CA ARG A 595 -17.97 27.45 11.78
C ARG A 595 -17.00 28.14 10.85
N LYS A 596 -16.64 27.49 9.77
CA LYS A 596 -15.93 28.09 8.63
C LYS A 596 -16.97 28.64 7.64
N GLN A 597 -16.75 29.87 7.13
CA GLN A 597 -17.63 30.53 6.12
C GLN A 597 -17.35 30.04 4.72
#